data_832e7bd3b8b82200f74008cd08f70c26
#
_entry.id   832e7bd3b8b82200f74008cd08f70c26
#
_cell.length_a   1.000
_cell.length_b   1.000
_cell.length_c   1.000
_cell.angle_alpha   90.00
_cell.angle_beta   90.00
_cell.angle_gamma   90.00
#
_symmetry.space_group_name_H-M   'P 1'
#
loop_
_entity.id
_entity.type
_entity.pdbx_description
1 polymer ?
#
loop_
_entity_poly.entity_id
_entity_poly.type
_entity_poly.pdbx_seq_one_letter_code
_entity_poly.pdbx_strand_id
1 'polypeptide(L)' 'RQLYNAFAEEADGVAGYILARRLEACRQALANRHAPQRSITDIALGHGFQNMAHFSRVFRAHLGVAPSDYRRAQAA' A
#
# COMPACT_ATOMS: atom_id res chain seq x y z
N ARG A 1 2.38 8.56 -11.58
CA ARG A 1 3.73 9.10 -11.66
C ARG A 1 3.95 10.28 -10.74
N GLN A 2 2.97 11.13 -10.64
CA GLN A 2 3.04 12.22 -9.68
C GLN A 2 3.14 11.68 -8.25
N LEU A 3 2.36 10.66 -7.96
CA LEU A 3 2.40 10.07 -6.65
C LEU A 3 3.75 9.46 -6.35
N TYR A 4 4.32 8.81 -7.35
CA TYR A 4 5.63 8.24 -7.18
C TYR A 4 6.67 9.32 -6.88
N ASN A 5 6.58 10.43 -7.58
CA ASN A 5 7.52 11.53 -7.36
C ASN A 5 7.41 12.11 -5.96
N ALA A 6 6.20 12.17 -5.41
CA ALA A 6 6.01 12.67 -4.06
C ALA A 6 6.75 11.82 -3.05
N PHE A 7 6.69 10.50 -3.20
CA PHE A 7 7.42 9.62 -2.31
C PHE A 7 8.92 9.77 -2.50
N ALA A 8 9.37 9.92 -3.73
CA ALA A 8 10.79 10.07 -4.00
C ALA A 8 11.35 11.35 -3.40
N GLU A 9 10.53 12.39 -3.34
CA GLU A 9 10.96 13.65 -2.76
C GLU A 9 11.08 13.58 -1.25
N GLU A 10 10.22 12.78 -0.62
CA GLU A 10 10.21 12.67 0.84
C GLU A 10 11.29 11.72 1.34
N ALA A 11 11.75 10.81 0.49
CA ALA A 11 12.75 9.83 0.85
C ALA A 11 13.82 9.84 -0.22
N ASP A 12 14.95 9.20 0.08
CA ASP A 12 15.95 8.95 -0.95
C ASP A 12 15.28 8.30 -2.13
N GLY A 13 15.78 8.54 -3.34
CA GLY A 13 15.18 7.96 -4.53
C GLY A 13 15.04 6.45 -4.43
N VAL A 14 16.08 5.76 -3.89
CA VAL A 14 16.01 4.31 -3.75
C VAL A 14 14.96 3.91 -2.72
N ALA A 15 14.94 4.56 -1.57
CA ALA A 15 13.98 4.25 -0.53
C ALA A 15 12.57 4.52 -1.00
N GLY A 16 12.36 5.61 -1.72
CA GLY A 16 11.06 5.93 -2.27
C GLY A 16 10.60 4.92 -3.29
N TYR A 17 11.52 4.45 -4.10
CA TYR A 17 11.21 3.44 -5.10
C TYR A 17 10.78 2.13 -4.44
N ILE A 18 11.52 1.70 -3.42
CA ILE A 18 11.18 0.47 -2.69
C ILE A 18 9.82 0.61 -2.03
N LEU A 19 9.57 1.75 -1.41
CA LEU A 19 8.28 2.00 -0.76
C LEU A 19 7.14 1.91 -1.76
N ALA A 20 7.30 2.54 -2.91
CA ALA A 20 6.26 2.51 -3.93
C ALA A 20 5.99 1.09 -4.41
N ARG A 21 7.04 0.28 -4.56
CA ARG A 21 6.86 -1.10 -4.99
C ARG A 21 6.15 -1.94 -3.93
N ARG A 22 6.49 -1.71 -2.66
CA ARG A 22 5.80 -2.42 -1.58
C ARG A 22 4.33 -2.05 -1.53
N LEU A 23 4.01 -0.78 -1.73
CA LEU A 23 2.63 -0.33 -1.74
C LEU A 23 1.87 -0.95 -2.91
N GLU A 24 2.49 -1.03 -4.07
CA GLU A 24 1.83 -1.63 -5.23
C GLU A 24 1.56 -3.11 -4.99
N ALA A 25 2.49 -3.83 -4.37
CA ALA A 25 2.28 -5.24 -4.06
C ALA A 25 1.13 -5.40 -3.07
N CYS A 26 1.05 -4.52 -2.07
CA CYS A 26 -0.07 -4.55 -1.13
C CYS A 26 -1.39 -4.26 -1.83
N ARG A 27 -1.39 -3.29 -2.74
CA ARG A 27 -2.60 -2.96 -3.49
C ARG A 27 -3.09 -4.18 -4.26
N GLN A 28 -2.19 -4.89 -4.92
CA GLN A 28 -2.57 -6.06 -5.67
C GLN A 28 -3.12 -7.14 -4.76
N ALA A 29 -2.51 -7.34 -3.59
CA ALA A 29 -3.00 -8.32 -2.65
C ALA A 29 -4.39 -7.98 -2.13
N LEU A 30 -4.62 -6.69 -1.88
CA LEU A 30 -5.94 -6.24 -1.41
C LEU A 30 -7.00 -6.41 -2.48
N ALA A 31 -6.62 -6.28 -3.74
CA ALA A 31 -7.58 -6.39 -4.85
C ALA A 31 -7.82 -7.84 -5.25
N ASN A 32 -7.02 -8.79 -4.78
CA ASN A 32 -7.14 -10.17 -5.21
C ASN A 32 -8.31 -10.85 -4.52
N ARG A 33 -9.38 -11.06 -5.25
CA ARG A 33 -10.61 -11.65 -4.72
C ARG A 33 -10.54 -13.17 -4.63
N HIS A 34 -9.55 -13.77 -5.23
CA HIS A 34 -9.44 -15.22 -5.29
C HIS A 34 -8.48 -15.78 -4.23
N ALA A 35 -7.67 -14.93 -3.64
CA ALA A 35 -6.75 -15.38 -2.60
C ALA A 35 -7.51 -15.59 -1.30
N PRO A 36 -6.98 -16.41 -0.40
CA PRO A 36 -7.56 -16.54 0.93
C PRO A 36 -7.66 -15.18 1.59
N GLN A 37 -8.70 -15.00 2.39
CA GLN A 37 -8.91 -13.74 3.06
C GLN A 37 -7.80 -13.52 4.09
N ARG A 38 -7.06 -12.46 3.91
CA ARG A 38 -6.02 -12.04 4.84
C ARG A 38 -6.39 -10.67 5.35
N SER A 39 -6.08 -10.39 6.61
CA SER A 39 -6.32 -9.08 7.16
C SER A 39 -5.40 -8.07 6.47
N ILE A 40 -5.81 -6.80 6.50
CA ILE A 40 -4.97 -5.74 5.95
C ILE A 40 -3.64 -5.70 6.70
N THR A 41 -3.67 -5.92 8.01
CA THR A 41 -2.46 -5.98 8.80
C THR A 41 -1.53 -7.08 8.32
N ASP A 42 -2.06 -8.27 8.08
CA ASP A 42 -1.24 -9.38 7.60
C ASP A 42 -0.62 -9.07 6.24
N ILE A 43 -1.39 -8.46 5.37
CA ILE A 43 -0.87 -8.10 4.05
C ILE A 43 0.26 -7.07 4.18
N ALA A 44 0.05 -6.05 5.00
CA ALA A 44 1.08 -5.02 5.16
C ALA A 44 2.35 -5.60 5.77
N LEU A 45 2.20 -6.41 6.82
CA LEU A 45 3.37 -7.01 7.46
C LEU A 45 4.11 -7.95 6.51
N GLY A 46 3.35 -8.69 5.70
CA GLY A 46 3.95 -9.61 4.75
C GLY A 46 4.73 -8.92 3.64
N HIS A 47 4.50 -7.63 3.44
CA HIS A 47 5.18 -6.86 2.40
C HIS A 47 6.17 -5.86 2.98
N GLY A 48 6.55 -6.02 4.23
CA GLY A 48 7.65 -5.26 4.80
C GLY A 48 7.27 -4.04 5.62
N PHE A 49 5.98 -3.79 5.80
CA PHE A 49 5.55 -2.68 6.66
C PHE A 49 5.48 -3.18 8.09
N GLN A 50 6.06 -2.40 9.01
CA GLN A 50 6.09 -2.79 10.42
C GLN A 50 5.21 -1.91 11.28
N ASN A 51 4.74 -0.80 10.73
CA ASN A 51 3.94 0.17 11.48
C ASN A 51 2.67 0.45 10.68
N MET A 52 1.54 0.05 11.25
CA MET A 52 0.28 0.16 10.51
C MET A 52 -0.16 1.60 10.30
N ALA A 53 0.15 2.49 11.24
CA ALA A 53 -0.18 3.90 11.05
C ALA A 53 0.60 4.46 9.86
N HIS A 54 1.87 4.11 9.76
CA HIS A 54 2.69 4.53 8.63
C HIS A 54 2.17 3.93 7.33
N PHE A 55 1.85 2.64 7.34
CA PHE A 55 1.31 1.99 6.16
C PHE A 55 0.03 2.68 5.68
N SER A 56 -0.89 2.94 6.59
CA SER A 56 -2.16 3.56 6.22
C SER A 56 -1.94 4.94 5.63
N ARG A 57 -1.03 5.71 6.21
CA ARG A 57 -0.77 7.06 5.74
C ARG A 57 -0.16 7.06 4.35
N VAL A 58 0.86 6.23 4.12
CA VAL A 58 1.50 6.22 2.81
C VAL A 58 0.62 5.57 1.76
N PHE A 59 -0.17 4.56 2.15
CA PHE A 59 -1.11 3.96 1.20
C PHE A 59 -2.12 5.01 0.73
N ARG A 60 -2.67 5.76 1.67
CA ARG A 60 -3.65 6.79 1.31
C ARG A 60 -3.02 7.89 0.47
N ALA A 61 -1.78 8.27 0.79
CA ALA A 61 -1.09 9.29 0.01
C ALA A 61 -0.84 8.80 -1.42
N HIS A 62 -0.55 7.51 -1.57
CA HIS A 62 -0.23 6.95 -2.87
C HIS A 62 -1.47 6.67 -3.71
N LEU A 63 -2.52 6.17 -3.09
CA LEU A 63 -3.70 5.70 -3.81
C LEU A 63 -4.93 6.58 -3.64
N GLY A 64 -4.88 7.53 -2.73
CA GLY A 64 -5.98 8.45 -2.53
C GLY A 64 -7.09 7.95 -1.63
N VAL A 65 -7.03 6.70 -1.19
CA VAL A 65 -8.04 6.13 -0.30
C VAL A 65 -7.36 5.25 0.73
N ALA A 66 -8.03 5.05 1.86
CA ALA A 66 -7.51 4.19 2.90
C ALA A 66 -7.53 2.72 2.44
N PRO A 67 -6.64 1.88 3.00
CA PRO A 67 -6.60 0.47 2.60
C PRO A 67 -7.94 -0.25 2.75
N SER A 68 -8.67 -0.01 3.82
CA SER A 68 -9.94 -0.68 4.03
C SER A 68 -10.97 -0.23 3.02
N ASP A 69 -10.98 1.04 2.66
CA ASP A 69 -11.90 1.54 1.67
C ASP A 69 -11.56 0.97 0.30
N TYR A 70 -10.27 0.86 0.00
CA TYR A 70 -9.85 0.28 -1.25
C TYR A 70 -10.29 -1.17 -1.36
N ARG A 71 -10.07 -1.96 -0.30
CA ARG A 71 -10.47 -3.37 -0.29
C ARG A 71 -11.97 -3.51 -0.48
N ARG A 72 -12.75 -2.68 0.21
CA ARG A 72 -14.20 -2.73 0.11
C ARG A 72 -14.66 -2.43 -1.31
N ALA A 73 -14.06 -1.46 -1.94
CA ALA A 73 -14.42 -1.10 -3.31
C ALA A 73 -14.10 -2.23 -4.28
N GLN A 74 -13.00 -2.95 -4.05
CA GLN A 74 -12.64 -4.07 -4.93
C GLN A 74 -13.55 -5.26 -4.74
N ALA A 75 -14.13 -5.41 -3.57
CA ALA A 75 -15.01 -6.53 -3.29
C ALA A 75 -16.41 -6.35 -3.89
N ALA A 76 -16.78 -5.13 -4.19
CA ALA A 76 -18.09 -4.84 -4.81
C ALA A 76 -18.15 -5.31 -6.30
#